data_8be752b44fffb5c6279d9d010935faaf
#
_entry.id   8be752b44fffb5c6279d9d010935faaf
#
_cell.length_a   1.000
_cell.length_b   1.000
_cell.length_c   1.000
_cell.angle_alpha   90.00
_cell.angle_beta   90.00
_cell.angle_gamma   90.00
#
_symmetry.space_group_name_H-M   'P 1'
#
loop_
_entity.id
_entity.type
_entity.pdbx_description
1 polymer ?
#
loop_
_entity_poly.entity_id
_entity_poly.type
_entity_poly.pdbx_seq_one_letter_code
_entity_poly.pdbx_strand_id
1 'polypeptide(L)'
;MNQTSPNKKHLLTVLVEDYFHVGAFENLIQQRNWSRFETRYEQNTLKTLDLLDSLNTKATFFVLGWIGEQNPKLIREIVARGHEIASRGFYHRSLKNLTSDEFREDLRRTNRVLEDAGGQKIAGFRAAEKLNYEKDSWIFDVLAEEGFCYDASFLPNKRDEKSKRFAHQIHTGGKIIREFPYSTRNLGVGLLPIAGGNYFRQIPYTLMRRAVEDWTTRYDEPFVMYFHVWELDAEQPRINAASAYNRIRHYRKLDKMEWIIKEILQKYEFCDAAEFLGIKDELQITNYELREKTSVLEIQNPVTIVIPCYNEEASLPYLANTLRSLETELSENYKPEFIFIDDRSKDKTFNKLNELFGAKENVKIIRHEANQGVAAGIMTGIKSAQTDIVCSMDCDCTYDPHELTRMLPLLTQDVDLVTASPYHKQGNVRNVPEWRLFLSKGASWLYRRTLRSKLSTYTSCFRVYRRSSVVNLPLEEKGFLGVAEMLGRLDLKGGKIVEFPTVLEVRLFGFSKMKTARTIFGHLKLLSKLSKMRVFGKTEAIETSLPKENLQSRIDIDKKIS
;
A
#
# COMPACT_ATOMS: atom_id res chain seq x y z
N MET A 1 -51.92 17.74 -3.44
CA MET A 1 -51.21 17.91 -2.14
C MET A 1 -51.04 16.53 -1.54
N ASN A 2 -49.91 15.90 -1.77
CA ASN A 2 -49.59 14.60 -1.16
C ASN A 2 -49.08 14.86 0.24
N GLN A 3 -49.78 14.35 1.24
CA GLN A 3 -49.34 14.31 2.61
C GLN A 3 -48.05 13.47 2.65
N THR A 4 -46.92 14.13 2.88
CA THR A 4 -45.68 13.46 3.30
C THR A 4 -45.98 12.84 4.65
N SER A 5 -45.86 11.50 4.78
CA SER A 5 -45.90 10.81 6.07
C SER A 5 -44.90 11.49 7.01
N PRO A 6 -45.33 11.89 8.22
CA PRO A 6 -44.39 12.52 9.13
C PRO A 6 -43.35 11.50 9.62
N ASN A 7 -42.10 11.86 9.57
CA ASN A 7 -40.92 11.23 10.23
C ASN A 7 -40.56 9.80 9.79
N LYS A 8 -40.38 9.56 8.50
CA LYS A 8 -39.76 8.32 8.05
C LYS A 8 -38.24 8.47 8.10
N LYS A 9 -37.58 7.79 9.06
CA LYS A 9 -36.13 7.72 9.15
C LYS A 9 -35.55 6.73 8.14
N HIS A 10 -34.41 7.11 7.54
CA HIS A 10 -33.64 6.32 6.63
C HIS A 10 -32.29 5.94 7.26
N LEU A 11 -31.58 4.98 6.71
CA LEU A 11 -30.30 4.51 7.25
C LEU A 11 -29.13 5.15 6.51
N LEU A 12 -28.23 5.78 7.27
CA LEU A 12 -26.96 6.26 6.76
C LEU A 12 -25.81 5.41 7.28
N THR A 13 -25.02 4.88 6.36
CA THR A 13 -23.81 4.13 6.68
C THR A 13 -22.59 4.75 6.01
N VAL A 14 -21.48 4.85 6.73
CA VAL A 14 -20.22 5.41 6.29
C VAL A 14 -19.15 4.32 6.35
N LEU A 15 -18.38 4.16 5.27
CA LEU A 15 -17.34 3.15 5.20
C LEU A 15 -15.98 3.81 5.44
N VAL A 16 -15.37 3.48 6.59
CA VAL A 16 -14.07 4.01 6.99
C VAL A 16 -12.98 3.11 6.45
N GLU A 17 -12.51 3.48 5.29
CA GLU A 17 -11.42 2.83 4.57
C GLU A 17 -10.69 3.85 3.70
N ASP A 18 -9.46 3.56 3.33
CA ASP A 18 -8.67 4.46 2.49
C ASP A 18 -8.86 4.15 0.99
N TYR A 19 -8.44 5.08 0.12
CA TYR A 19 -8.53 4.97 -1.34
C TYR A 19 -7.86 3.72 -1.91
N PHE A 20 -6.89 3.14 -1.21
CA PHE A 20 -6.16 1.95 -1.64
C PHE A 20 -6.74 0.63 -1.12
N HIS A 21 -7.68 0.65 -0.17
CA HIS A 21 -8.34 -0.56 0.37
C HIS A 21 -9.40 -1.15 -0.57
N VAL A 22 -9.77 -0.46 -1.63
CA VAL A 22 -10.90 -0.80 -2.49
C VAL A 22 -10.61 -2.00 -3.39
N GLY A 23 -11.63 -2.84 -3.63
CA GLY A 23 -11.52 -4.02 -4.50
C GLY A 23 -11.05 -3.75 -5.93
N ALA A 24 -11.15 -2.48 -6.43
CA ALA A 24 -10.61 -2.08 -7.72
C ALA A 24 -9.07 -2.24 -7.82
N PHE A 25 -8.38 -2.25 -6.69
CA PHE A 25 -6.91 -2.33 -6.58
C PHE A 25 -6.41 -3.58 -5.86
N GLU A 26 -7.28 -4.47 -5.43
CA GLU A 26 -6.95 -5.68 -4.65
C GLU A 26 -5.82 -6.52 -5.29
N ASN A 27 -5.85 -6.71 -6.62
CA ASN A 27 -4.82 -7.46 -7.33
C ASN A 27 -3.47 -6.72 -7.46
N LEU A 28 -3.44 -5.41 -7.18
CA LEU A 28 -2.25 -4.57 -7.29
C LEU A 28 -1.62 -4.28 -5.93
N ILE A 29 -2.46 -4.11 -4.91
CA ILE A 29 -2.05 -3.65 -3.58
C ILE A 29 -2.25 -4.78 -2.59
N GLN A 30 -1.14 -5.38 -2.16
CA GLN A 30 -1.17 -6.42 -1.15
C GLN A 30 -1.33 -5.81 0.25
N GLN A 31 -2.07 -6.47 1.12
CA GLN A 31 -2.32 -6.06 2.50
C GLN A 31 -1.04 -5.72 3.27
N ARG A 32 0.04 -6.52 3.14
CA ARG A 32 1.34 -6.27 3.77
C ARG A 32 1.98 -4.91 3.41
N ASN A 33 1.49 -4.26 2.34
CA ASN A 33 2.00 -2.98 1.86
C ASN A 33 1.15 -1.78 2.32
N TRP A 34 0.04 -1.99 3.05
CA TRP A 34 -0.87 -0.92 3.43
C TRP A 34 -0.22 0.17 4.28
N SER A 35 0.63 -0.20 5.22
CA SER A 35 1.38 0.74 6.07
C SER A 35 2.33 1.66 5.29
N ARG A 36 2.63 1.35 4.03
CA ARG A 36 3.50 2.15 3.15
C ARG A 36 2.74 3.26 2.42
N PHE A 37 1.41 3.13 2.28
CA PHE A 37 0.60 4.14 1.60
C PHE A 37 0.44 5.38 2.48
N GLU A 38 0.36 6.55 1.82
CA GLU A 38 -0.12 7.76 2.46
C GLU A 38 -1.56 7.54 2.91
N THR A 39 -1.79 7.51 4.21
CA THR A 39 -3.13 7.31 4.77
C THR A 39 -3.88 8.63 4.80
N ARG A 40 -5.12 8.62 4.35
CA ARG A 40 -6.03 9.77 4.30
C ARG A 40 -7.36 9.50 5.00
N TYR A 41 -7.56 8.27 5.49
CA TYR A 41 -8.80 7.89 6.17
C TYR A 41 -9.10 8.79 7.38
N GLU A 42 -8.10 9.24 8.14
CA GLU A 42 -8.30 10.10 9.32
C GLU A 42 -8.88 11.45 8.91
N GLN A 43 -8.19 12.21 8.04
CA GLN A 43 -8.67 13.52 7.59
C GLN A 43 -10.03 13.44 6.90
N ASN A 44 -10.27 12.38 6.11
CA ASN A 44 -11.52 12.18 5.40
C ASN A 44 -12.67 11.80 6.34
N THR A 45 -12.39 11.05 7.41
CA THR A 45 -13.37 10.73 8.46
C THR A 45 -13.71 11.97 9.25
N LEU A 46 -12.73 12.77 9.68
CA LEU A 46 -12.98 14.04 10.39
C LEU A 46 -13.82 15.00 9.53
N LYS A 47 -13.48 15.16 8.25
CA LYS A 47 -14.28 15.93 7.29
C LYS A 47 -15.73 15.40 7.16
N THR A 48 -15.90 14.08 7.19
CA THR A 48 -17.22 13.44 7.17
C THR A 48 -17.99 13.77 8.45
N LEU A 49 -17.35 13.66 9.60
CA LEU A 49 -17.96 13.98 10.89
C LEU A 49 -18.41 15.45 10.96
N ASP A 50 -17.57 16.39 10.50
CA ASP A 50 -17.92 17.81 10.44
C ASP A 50 -19.12 18.07 9.52
N LEU A 51 -19.18 17.38 8.37
CA LEU A 51 -20.32 17.46 7.47
C LEU A 51 -21.61 16.95 8.15
N LEU A 52 -21.55 15.79 8.81
CA LEU A 52 -22.73 15.18 9.48
C LEU A 52 -23.19 16.02 10.68
N ASP A 53 -22.27 16.58 11.46
CA ASP A 53 -22.59 17.50 12.58
C ASP A 53 -23.28 18.76 12.07
N SER A 54 -22.82 19.33 10.94
CA SER A 54 -23.45 20.51 10.31
C SER A 54 -24.90 20.28 9.87
N LEU A 55 -25.27 19.02 9.66
CA LEU A 55 -26.59 18.58 9.23
C LEU A 55 -27.41 17.90 10.35
N ASN A 56 -26.87 17.88 11.58
CA ASN A 56 -27.44 17.17 12.72
C ASN A 56 -27.88 15.73 12.39
N THR A 57 -27.03 15.00 11.64
CA THR A 57 -27.30 13.64 11.16
C THR A 57 -26.36 12.65 11.82
N LYS A 58 -26.89 11.52 12.30
CA LYS A 58 -26.08 10.41 12.84
C LYS A 58 -26.01 9.27 11.82
N ALA A 59 -24.93 8.47 11.89
CA ALA A 59 -24.64 7.39 10.95
C ALA A 59 -23.96 6.22 11.64
N THR A 60 -24.05 5.04 11.03
CA THR A 60 -23.23 3.88 11.38
C THR A 60 -21.92 3.93 10.60
N PHE A 61 -20.79 3.92 11.29
CA PHE A 61 -19.45 3.87 10.70
C PHE A 61 -18.94 2.43 10.70
N PHE A 62 -18.91 1.81 9.52
CA PHE A 62 -18.28 0.51 9.31
C PHE A 62 -16.76 0.69 9.18
N VAL A 63 -16.02 0.24 10.18
CA VAL A 63 -14.57 0.48 10.30
C VAL A 63 -13.79 -0.81 10.13
N LEU A 64 -12.66 -0.75 9.39
CA LEU A 64 -11.69 -1.82 9.33
C LEU A 64 -10.95 -1.94 10.69
N GLY A 65 -10.82 -3.16 11.20
CA GLY A 65 -10.06 -3.40 12.44
C GLY A 65 -8.62 -2.89 12.36
N TRP A 66 -8.00 -3.00 11.17
CA TRP A 66 -6.67 -2.42 10.92
C TRP A 66 -6.62 -0.91 11.19
N ILE A 67 -7.64 -0.15 10.78
CA ILE A 67 -7.72 1.30 11.06
C ILE A 67 -7.89 1.54 12.56
N GLY A 68 -8.74 0.76 13.23
CA GLY A 68 -8.92 0.84 14.68
C GLY A 68 -7.61 0.60 15.45
N GLU A 69 -6.81 -0.38 15.01
CA GLU A 69 -5.49 -0.68 15.58
C GLU A 69 -4.48 0.45 15.35
N GLN A 70 -4.47 1.07 14.14
CA GLN A 70 -3.54 2.16 13.80
C GLN A 70 -3.93 3.50 14.44
N ASN A 71 -5.22 3.78 14.58
CA ASN A 71 -5.72 5.06 15.09
C ASN A 71 -6.91 4.91 16.04
N PRO A 72 -6.70 4.41 17.28
CA PRO A 72 -7.76 4.29 18.28
C PRO A 72 -8.42 5.64 18.65
N LYS A 73 -7.69 6.77 18.47
CA LYS A 73 -8.23 8.11 18.75
C LYS A 73 -9.35 8.47 17.79
N LEU A 74 -9.24 8.07 16.52
CA LEU A 74 -10.28 8.30 15.52
C LEU A 74 -11.57 7.55 15.88
N ILE A 75 -11.46 6.32 16.37
CA ILE A 75 -12.63 5.53 16.81
C ILE A 75 -13.35 6.22 17.96
N ARG A 76 -12.59 6.71 18.96
CA ARG A 76 -13.15 7.51 20.07
C ARG A 76 -13.87 8.77 19.59
N GLU A 77 -13.28 9.48 18.62
CA GLU A 77 -13.89 10.69 18.04
C GLU A 77 -15.24 10.40 17.37
N ILE A 78 -15.33 9.31 16.60
CA ILE A 78 -16.59 8.87 15.97
C ILE A 78 -17.67 8.64 17.04
N VAL A 79 -17.35 7.90 18.09
CA VAL A 79 -18.29 7.59 19.19
C VAL A 79 -18.63 8.85 20.00
N ALA A 80 -17.63 9.69 20.33
CA ALA A 80 -17.83 10.92 21.08
C ALA A 80 -18.79 11.92 20.38
N ARG A 81 -18.81 11.90 19.04
CA ARG A 81 -19.78 12.67 18.25
C ARG A 81 -21.14 11.98 18.11
N GLY A 82 -21.38 10.88 18.84
CA GLY A 82 -22.68 10.19 18.94
C GLY A 82 -23.03 9.29 17.77
N HIS A 83 -22.06 8.86 16.97
CA HIS A 83 -22.22 7.89 15.89
C HIS A 83 -22.02 6.45 16.40
N GLU A 84 -22.58 5.50 15.67
CA GLU A 84 -22.38 4.07 15.89
C GLU A 84 -21.12 3.61 15.16
N ILE A 85 -20.32 2.72 15.78
CA ILE A 85 -19.26 1.97 15.12
C ILE A 85 -19.70 0.54 14.85
N ALA A 86 -19.34 -0.01 13.69
CA ALA A 86 -19.66 -1.35 13.24
C ALA A 86 -18.48 -1.99 12.50
N SER A 87 -18.47 -3.32 12.39
CA SER A 87 -17.37 -4.10 11.83
C SER A 87 -17.38 -4.11 10.29
N ARG A 88 -16.19 -3.89 9.69
CA ARG A 88 -15.91 -4.11 8.27
C ARG A 88 -14.92 -5.26 8.02
N GLY A 89 -14.71 -6.12 9.04
CA GLY A 89 -13.61 -7.06 9.10
C GLY A 89 -12.27 -6.39 9.39
N PHE A 90 -11.22 -7.19 9.62
CA PHE A 90 -9.93 -6.64 10.02
C PHE A 90 -9.16 -6.05 8.82
N TYR A 91 -9.10 -6.80 7.70
CA TYR A 91 -8.27 -6.48 6.55
C TYR A 91 -9.01 -6.35 5.22
N HIS A 92 -10.28 -6.09 5.19
CA HIS A 92 -11.07 -6.00 3.95
C HIS A 92 -10.91 -7.25 3.04
N ARG A 93 -10.90 -8.44 3.63
CA ARG A 93 -10.74 -9.69 2.88
C ARG A 93 -12.02 -10.09 2.17
N SER A 94 -11.87 -10.69 0.98
CA SER A 94 -12.98 -11.38 0.32
C SER A 94 -13.35 -12.63 1.13
N LEU A 95 -14.61 -12.72 1.54
CA LEU A 95 -15.14 -13.85 2.31
C LEU A 95 -15.08 -15.17 1.54
N LYS A 96 -15.02 -15.13 0.20
CA LYS A 96 -14.85 -16.31 -0.67
C LYS A 96 -13.52 -17.04 -0.45
N ASN A 97 -12.55 -16.36 0.10
CA ASN A 97 -11.21 -16.86 0.35
C ASN A 97 -10.98 -17.24 1.82
N LEU A 98 -12.03 -17.20 2.64
CA LEU A 98 -11.97 -17.51 4.08
C LEU A 98 -12.80 -18.75 4.42
N THR A 99 -12.30 -19.55 5.34
CA THR A 99 -13.08 -20.56 6.05
C THR A 99 -13.92 -19.89 7.14
N SER A 100 -14.93 -20.61 7.68
CA SER A 100 -15.75 -20.12 8.80
C SER A 100 -14.90 -19.75 10.02
N ASP A 101 -13.86 -20.54 10.32
CA ASP A 101 -12.98 -20.29 11.46
C ASP A 101 -12.09 -19.08 11.26
N GLU A 102 -11.52 -18.90 10.06
CA GLU A 102 -10.75 -17.69 9.70
C GLU A 102 -11.62 -16.42 9.74
N PHE A 103 -12.88 -16.53 9.31
CA PHE A 103 -13.83 -15.42 9.38
C PHE A 103 -14.18 -15.10 10.85
N ARG A 104 -14.42 -16.12 11.68
CA ARG A 104 -14.67 -15.96 13.11
C ARG A 104 -13.50 -15.27 13.81
N GLU A 105 -12.27 -15.67 13.52
CA GLU A 105 -11.07 -15.06 14.09
C GLU A 105 -10.94 -13.58 13.65
N ASP A 106 -11.18 -13.29 12.37
CA ASP A 106 -11.18 -11.93 11.82
C ASP A 106 -12.20 -11.03 12.52
N LEU A 107 -13.42 -11.52 12.75
CA LEU A 107 -14.46 -10.80 13.49
C LEU A 107 -14.07 -10.53 14.94
N ARG A 108 -13.61 -11.56 15.65
CA ARG A 108 -13.20 -11.44 17.08
C ARG A 108 -12.05 -10.46 17.25
N ARG A 109 -11.07 -10.51 16.34
CA ARG A 109 -9.96 -9.55 16.36
C ARG A 109 -10.45 -8.13 16.09
N THR A 110 -11.32 -7.96 15.10
CA THR A 110 -11.89 -6.65 14.75
C THR A 110 -12.69 -6.07 15.91
N ASN A 111 -13.61 -6.86 16.47
CA ASN A 111 -14.49 -6.41 17.56
C ASN A 111 -13.66 -5.99 18.76
N ARG A 112 -12.69 -6.81 19.20
CA ARG A 112 -11.80 -6.46 20.30
C ARG A 112 -11.14 -5.10 20.11
N VAL A 113 -10.55 -4.86 18.93
CA VAL A 113 -9.86 -3.59 18.64
C VAL A 113 -10.81 -2.40 18.62
N LEU A 114 -11.98 -2.55 18.00
CA LEU A 114 -12.95 -1.46 17.87
C LEU A 114 -13.67 -1.18 19.20
N GLU A 115 -14.06 -2.22 19.94
CA GLU A 115 -14.69 -2.12 21.26
C GLU A 115 -13.72 -1.52 22.28
N ASP A 116 -12.48 -1.98 22.28
CA ASP A 116 -11.41 -1.46 23.13
C ASP A 116 -11.14 0.02 22.82
N ALA A 117 -11.16 0.44 21.58
CA ALA A 117 -10.93 1.83 21.19
C ALA A 117 -12.15 2.73 21.44
N GLY A 118 -13.37 2.25 21.17
CA GLY A 118 -14.59 3.05 21.15
C GLY A 118 -15.41 3.00 22.42
N GLY A 119 -15.22 1.99 23.28
CA GLY A 119 -16.08 1.77 24.45
C GLY A 119 -17.53 1.40 24.09
N GLN A 120 -17.76 0.89 22.88
CA GLN A 120 -19.06 0.53 22.33
C GLN A 120 -19.00 -0.89 21.78
N LYS A 121 -20.01 -1.73 22.08
CA LYS A 121 -20.14 -3.07 21.50
C LYS A 121 -20.40 -3.02 20.01
N ILE A 122 -19.84 -3.95 19.27
CA ILE A 122 -20.02 -4.07 17.83
C ILE A 122 -21.22 -4.96 17.53
N ALA A 123 -22.33 -4.38 17.05
CA ALA A 123 -23.57 -5.08 16.72
C ALA A 123 -23.77 -5.31 15.24
N GLY A 124 -23.09 -4.57 14.35
CA GLY A 124 -23.29 -4.60 12.91
C GLY A 124 -22.06 -5.06 12.13
N PHE A 125 -22.31 -5.74 11.01
CA PHE A 125 -21.28 -6.18 10.07
C PHE A 125 -21.60 -5.70 8.64
N ARG A 126 -20.54 -5.46 7.86
CA ARG A 126 -20.61 -5.26 6.42
C ARG A 126 -19.41 -5.83 5.70
N ALA A 127 -19.64 -6.79 4.80
CA ALA A 127 -18.60 -7.46 4.05
C ALA A 127 -17.86 -6.52 3.08
N ALA A 128 -16.60 -6.84 2.80
CA ALA A 128 -15.79 -6.16 1.77
C ALA A 128 -16.42 -6.26 0.38
N GLU A 129 -17.07 -7.36 0.08
CA GLU A 129 -17.75 -7.65 -1.17
C GLU A 129 -19.27 -7.83 -0.98
N LYS A 130 -19.98 -7.87 -2.09
CA LYS A 130 -21.42 -8.11 -2.11
C LYS A 130 -21.71 -9.58 -1.89
N LEU A 131 -22.58 -9.90 -0.94
CA LEU A 131 -22.99 -11.26 -0.63
C LEU A 131 -24.09 -11.77 -1.55
N ASN A 132 -24.13 -13.09 -1.71
CA ASN A 132 -25.16 -13.84 -2.39
C ASN A 132 -25.78 -14.86 -1.40
N TYR A 133 -27.09 -14.80 -1.17
CA TYR A 133 -27.77 -15.65 -0.19
C TYR A 133 -27.56 -17.15 -0.39
N GLU A 134 -27.52 -17.61 -1.64
CA GLU A 134 -27.41 -19.06 -1.93
C GLU A 134 -26.03 -19.63 -1.61
N LYS A 135 -24.99 -18.78 -1.77
CA LYS A 135 -23.58 -19.23 -1.65
C LYS A 135 -22.94 -18.85 -0.31
N ASP A 136 -23.40 -17.75 0.26
CA ASP A 136 -22.72 -17.10 1.37
C ASP A 136 -23.56 -17.17 2.67
N SER A 137 -24.60 -18.05 2.75
CA SER A 137 -25.52 -18.18 3.91
C SER A 137 -24.80 -18.54 5.20
N TRP A 138 -23.70 -19.31 5.14
CA TRP A 138 -22.88 -19.71 6.29
C TRP A 138 -22.34 -18.51 7.08
N ILE A 139 -22.21 -17.34 6.43
CA ILE A 139 -21.74 -16.11 7.07
C ILE A 139 -22.70 -15.65 8.17
N PHE A 140 -24.02 -15.77 7.93
CA PHE A 140 -25.03 -15.37 8.90
C PHE A 140 -25.02 -16.27 10.15
N ASP A 141 -24.69 -17.57 9.99
CA ASP A 141 -24.50 -18.47 11.13
C ASP A 141 -23.36 -17.97 12.02
N VAL A 142 -22.20 -17.66 11.42
CA VAL A 142 -21.04 -17.13 12.15
C VAL A 142 -21.35 -15.78 12.80
N LEU A 143 -22.01 -14.86 12.08
CA LEU A 143 -22.40 -13.56 12.63
C LEU A 143 -23.32 -13.70 13.83
N ALA A 144 -24.31 -14.60 13.74
CA ALA A 144 -25.24 -14.88 14.85
C ALA A 144 -24.52 -15.49 16.06
N GLU A 145 -23.60 -16.44 15.84
CA GLU A 145 -22.78 -17.04 16.90
C GLU A 145 -21.92 -16.00 17.61
N GLU A 146 -21.29 -15.09 16.87
CA GLU A 146 -20.43 -14.02 17.40
C GLU A 146 -21.21 -12.81 17.95
N GLY A 147 -22.55 -12.85 17.96
CA GLY A 147 -23.40 -11.88 18.66
C GLY A 147 -23.75 -10.64 17.85
N PHE A 148 -23.59 -10.66 16.53
CA PHE A 148 -24.03 -9.58 15.68
C PHE A 148 -25.57 -9.53 15.58
N CYS A 149 -26.12 -8.31 15.52
CA CYS A 149 -27.56 -8.08 15.44
C CYS A 149 -28.04 -7.80 14.00
N TYR A 150 -27.15 -7.23 13.16
CA TYR A 150 -27.49 -6.89 11.79
C TYR A 150 -26.30 -7.01 10.82
N ASP A 151 -26.65 -7.15 9.53
CA ASP A 151 -25.73 -7.10 8.38
C ASP A 151 -26.21 -6.06 7.35
N ALA A 152 -25.28 -5.53 6.56
CA ALA A 152 -25.59 -4.57 5.48
C ALA A 152 -24.80 -4.88 4.19
N SER A 153 -24.60 -6.16 3.89
CA SER A 153 -23.73 -6.62 2.79
C SER A 153 -24.46 -7.01 1.53
N PHE A 154 -25.73 -7.33 1.61
CA PHE A 154 -26.48 -7.93 0.51
C PHE A 154 -26.86 -6.93 -0.59
N LEU A 155 -26.54 -7.28 -1.84
CA LEU A 155 -27.03 -6.59 -3.03
C LEU A 155 -28.09 -7.42 -3.74
N PRO A 156 -29.39 -7.02 -3.67
CA PRO A 156 -30.47 -7.73 -4.33
C PRO A 156 -30.29 -7.79 -5.85
N ASN A 157 -30.65 -8.91 -6.44
CA ASN A 157 -30.74 -9.09 -7.89
C ASN A 157 -32.18 -9.48 -8.31
N LYS A 158 -32.47 -9.55 -9.61
CA LYS A 158 -33.81 -9.83 -10.12
C LYS A 158 -34.32 -11.24 -9.81
N ARG A 159 -33.41 -12.20 -9.52
CA ARG A 159 -33.76 -13.58 -9.21
C ARG A 159 -34.12 -13.80 -7.76
N ASP A 160 -33.70 -12.88 -6.89
CA ASP A 160 -34.03 -12.96 -5.47
C ASP A 160 -35.55 -12.73 -5.25
N GLU A 161 -36.05 -13.28 -4.15
CA GLU A 161 -37.41 -13.02 -3.71
C GLU A 161 -37.63 -11.51 -3.53
N LYS A 162 -38.82 -11.03 -3.87
CA LYS A 162 -39.14 -9.60 -3.77
C LYS A 162 -38.99 -9.06 -2.34
N SER A 163 -39.24 -9.89 -1.33
CA SER A 163 -39.08 -9.60 0.10
C SER A 163 -37.63 -9.26 0.45
N LYS A 164 -36.64 -9.97 -0.14
CA LYS A 164 -35.20 -9.78 0.08
C LYS A 164 -34.64 -8.48 -0.48
N ARG A 165 -35.45 -7.73 -1.22
CA ARG A 165 -35.09 -6.40 -1.71
C ARG A 165 -35.14 -5.32 -0.63
N PHE A 166 -35.84 -5.57 0.44
CA PHE A 166 -36.09 -4.66 1.55
C PHE A 166 -35.43 -5.17 2.83
N ALA A 167 -35.45 -4.35 3.88
CA ALA A 167 -34.96 -4.77 5.18
C ALA A 167 -35.78 -5.98 5.68
N HIS A 168 -35.10 -7.08 6.06
CA HIS A 168 -35.75 -8.32 6.44
C HIS A 168 -34.95 -9.07 7.52
N GLN A 169 -35.57 -10.07 8.12
CA GLN A 169 -34.96 -10.91 9.15
C GLN A 169 -34.43 -12.20 8.54
N ILE A 170 -33.25 -12.59 8.97
CA ILE A 170 -32.62 -13.88 8.68
C ILE A 170 -32.60 -14.68 9.97
N HIS A 171 -33.30 -15.82 9.98
CA HIS A 171 -33.34 -16.72 11.12
C HIS A 171 -32.25 -17.77 10.97
N THR A 172 -31.31 -17.81 11.91
CA THR A 172 -30.18 -18.72 11.88
C THR A 172 -29.74 -19.08 13.31
N GLY A 173 -29.45 -20.37 13.60
CA GLY A 173 -28.96 -20.83 14.89
C GLY A 173 -29.82 -20.46 16.10
N GLY A 174 -31.15 -20.28 15.93
CA GLY A 174 -32.04 -19.81 16.97
C GLY A 174 -31.95 -18.31 17.29
N LYS A 175 -31.17 -17.55 16.51
CA LYS A 175 -31.02 -16.09 16.60
C LYS A 175 -31.58 -15.42 15.35
N ILE A 176 -31.69 -14.09 15.41
CA ILE A 176 -32.21 -13.25 14.31
C ILE A 176 -31.14 -12.23 13.96
N ILE A 177 -30.75 -12.20 12.67
CA ILE A 177 -29.92 -11.14 12.07
C ILE A 177 -30.83 -10.26 11.23
N ARG A 178 -30.79 -8.95 11.41
CA ARG A 178 -31.48 -7.99 10.53
C ARG A 178 -30.61 -7.66 9.34
N GLU A 179 -31.08 -7.97 8.14
CA GLU A 179 -30.39 -7.57 6.91
C GLU A 179 -30.92 -6.21 6.42
N PHE A 180 -29.98 -5.30 6.07
CA PHE A 180 -30.25 -4.00 5.44
C PHE A 180 -29.66 -3.97 4.01
N PRO A 181 -30.38 -4.52 3.02
CA PRO A 181 -29.89 -4.61 1.66
C PRO A 181 -29.66 -3.24 1.02
N TYR A 182 -28.79 -3.19 0.02
CA TYR A 182 -28.63 -2.01 -0.82
C TYR A 182 -29.97 -1.60 -1.45
N SER A 183 -30.37 -0.35 -1.29
CA SER A 183 -31.57 0.18 -1.95
C SER A 183 -31.41 0.14 -3.47
N THR A 184 -32.42 -0.37 -4.17
CA THR A 184 -32.38 -0.62 -5.62
C THR A 184 -33.61 -0.08 -6.33
N ARG A 185 -33.45 0.41 -7.58
CA ARG A 185 -34.55 0.74 -8.49
C ARG A 185 -34.79 -0.40 -9.47
N ASN A 186 -36.03 -0.84 -9.59
CA ASN A 186 -36.43 -1.82 -10.59
C ASN A 186 -36.57 -1.14 -11.97
N LEU A 187 -35.77 -1.59 -12.93
CA LEU A 187 -35.82 -1.11 -14.33
C LEU A 187 -36.55 -2.08 -15.27
N GLY A 188 -37.22 -3.11 -14.74
CA GLY A 188 -37.85 -4.17 -15.54
C GLY A 188 -36.84 -5.23 -16.02
N VAL A 189 -35.73 -4.82 -16.60
CA VAL A 189 -34.63 -5.72 -17.04
C VAL A 189 -33.71 -6.14 -15.91
N GLY A 190 -33.65 -5.38 -14.81
CA GLY A 190 -32.78 -5.63 -13.65
C GLY A 190 -33.01 -4.64 -12.52
N LEU A 191 -32.30 -4.86 -11.41
CA LEU A 191 -32.26 -3.95 -10.26
C LEU A 191 -31.03 -3.05 -10.36
N LEU A 192 -31.23 -1.74 -10.43
CA LEU A 192 -30.17 -0.75 -10.41
C LEU A 192 -29.92 -0.30 -8.96
N PRO A 193 -28.72 -0.48 -8.40
CA PRO A 193 -28.40 0.05 -7.08
C PRO A 193 -28.43 1.58 -7.07
N ILE A 194 -29.10 2.14 -6.08
CA ILE A 194 -29.26 3.59 -5.88
C ILE A 194 -28.81 4.04 -4.48
N ALA A 195 -28.16 3.12 -3.75
CA ALA A 195 -27.79 3.28 -2.35
C ALA A 195 -26.64 4.25 -2.07
N GLY A 196 -25.86 4.67 -3.07
CA GLY A 196 -24.74 5.61 -2.87
C GLY A 196 -23.43 5.15 -3.46
N GLY A 197 -22.32 5.65 -2.91
CA GLY A 197 -20.98 5.32 -3.29
C GLY A 197 -20.70 5.53 -4.78
N ASN A 198 -20.10 4.53 -5.43
CA ASN A 198 -19.78 4.55 -6.85
C ASN A 198 -20.99 4.87 -7.76
N TYR A 199 -22.21 4.47 -7.36
CA TYR A 199 -23.41 4.71 -8.18
C TYR A 199 -23.76 6.19 -8.26
N PHE A 200 -23.58 6.95 -7.17
CA PHE A 200 -23.79 8.41 -7.15
C PHE A 200 -22.82 9.14 -8.08
N ARG A 201 -21.61 8.61 -8.25
CA ARG A 201 -20.58 9.19 -9.12
C ARG A 201 -20.74 8.80 -10.59
N GLN A 202 -21.23 7.59 -10.89
CA GLN A 202 -21.35 7.08 -12.27
C GLN A 202 -22.66 7.52 -12.94
N ILE A 203 -23.77 7.57 -12.21
CA ILE A 203 -25.08 7.93 -12.73
C ILE A 203 -25.24 9.47 -12.73
N PRO A 204 -25.93 10.08 -13.73
CA PRO A 204 -26.27 11.48 -13.68
C PRO A 204 -27.11 11.82 -12.44
N TYR A 205 -26.77 12.89 -11.74
CA TYR A 205 -27.41 13.25 -10.46
C TYR A 205 -28.94 13.40 -10.57
N THR A 206 -29.44 13.99 -11.66
CA THR A 206 -30.89 14.15 -11.89
C THR A 206 -31.64 12.82 -11.93
N LEU A 207 -31.02 11.78 -12.52
CA LEU A 207 -31.63 10.44 -12.58
C LEU A 207 -31.52 9.76 -11.20
N MET A 208 -30.40 9.95 -10.51
CA MET A 208 -30.19 9.41 -9.17
C MET A 208 -31.16 10.03 -8.17
N ARG A 209 -31.30 11.35 -8.17
CA ARG A 209 -32.25 12.08 -7.34
C ARG A 209 -33.69 11.56 -7.51
N ARG A 210 -34.14 11.41 -8.77
CA ARG A 210 -35.47 10.85 -9.07
C ARG A 210 -35.62 9.41 -8.57
N ALA A 211 -34.56 8.61 -8.66
CA ALA A 211 -34.60 7.23 -8.20
C ALA A 211 -34.70 7.12 -6.67
N VAL A 212 -34.00 7.99 -5.93
CA VAL A 212 -34.15 8.10 -4.46
C VAL A 212 -35.53 8.61 -4.08
N GLU A 213 -36.03 9.63 -4.77
CA GLU A 213 -37.37 10.16 -4.55
C GLU A 213 -38.47 9.12 -4.81
N ASP A 214 -38.38 8.35 -5.90
CA ASP A 214 -39.27 7.22 -6.17
C ASP A 214 -39.25 6.18 -5.04
N TRP A 215 -38.04 5.86 -4.48
CA TRP A 215 -37.94 4.92 -3.37
C TRP A 215 -38.63 5.44 -2.12
N THR A 216 -38.30 6.64 -1.69
CA THR A 216 -38.80 7.24 -0.45
C THR A 216 -40.29 7.49 -0.46
N THR A 217 -40.89 7.67 -1.66
CA THR A 217 -42.33 7.91 -1.85
C THR A 217 -43.12 6.61 -1.99
N ARG A 218 -42.57 5.57 -2.63
CA ARG A 218 -43.30 4.35 -2.98
C ARG A 218 -43.25 3.25 -1.93
N TYR A 219 -42.19 3.21 -1.12
CA TYR A 219 -41.96 2.12 -0.18
C TYR A 219 -41.91 2.64 1.25
N ASP A 220 -42.48 1.89 2.19
CA ASP A 220 -42.45 2.20 3.61
C ASP A 220 -41.10 1.78 4.24
N GLU A 221 -40.30 1.00 3.54
CA GLU A 221 -39.00 0.53 3.95
C GLU A 221 -37.91 1.64 3.97
N PRO A 222 -36.93 1.59 4.87
CA PRO A 222 -35.91 2.61 4.91
C PRO A 222 -35.08 2.63 3.62
N PHE A 223 -34.73 3.83 3.19
CA PHE A 223 -33.66 3.98 2.17
C PHE A 223 -32.31 3.80 2.86
N VAL A 224 -31.55 2.80 2.43
CA VAL A 224 -30.19 2.53 2.95
C VAL A 224 -29.18 3.24 2.07
N MET A 225 -28.58 4.31 2.61
CA MET A 225 -27.54 5.10 1.93
C MET A 225 -26.15 4.75 2.47
N TYR A 226 -25.15 4.70 1.57
CA TYR A 226 -23.77 4.57 1.98
C TYR A 226 -22.81 5.42 1.14
N PHE A 227 -21.66 5.77 1.72
CA PHE A 227 -20.51 6.28 1.00
C PHE A 227 -19.22 5.93 1.76
N HIS A 228 -18.10 5.99 1.03
CA HIS A 228 -16.77 5.79 1.60
C HIS A 228 -16.17 7.14 1.96
N VAL A 229 -15.46 7.25 3.07
CA VAL A 229 -14.81 8.51 3.46
C VAL A 229 -13.84 9.03 2.39
N TRP A 230 -13.12 8.16 1.68
CA TRP A 230 -12.22 8.53 0.59
C TRP A 230 -12.93 9.15 -0.63
N GLU A 231 -14.24 8.97 -0.79
CA GLU A 231 -15.00 9.58 -1.88
C GLU A 231 -15.15 11.11 -1.72
N LEU A 232 -14.86 11.65 -0.54
CA LEU A 232 -14.83 13.10 -0.27
C LEU A 232 -13.45 13.75 -0.54
N ASP A 233 -12.48 12.97 -1.02
CA ASP A 233 -11.11 13.42 -1.30
C ASP A 233 -10.81 13.37 -2.81
N ALA A 234 -10.99 14.50 -3.47
CA ALA A 234 -10.67 14.64 -4.89
C ALA A 234 -9.15 14.69 -5.18
N GLU A 235 -8.35 14.97 -4.14
CA GLU A 235 -6.88 15.13 -4.25
C GLU A 235 -6.10 13.87 -3.83
N GLN A 236 -6.81 12.77 -3.56
CA GLN A 236 -6.17 11.50 -3.21
C GLN A 236 -5.14 11.03 -4.24
N PRO A 237 -4.06 10.33 -3.81
CA PRO A 237 -3.03 9.80 -4.71
C PRO A 237 -3.60 8.90 -5.81
N ARG A 238 -3.07 9.02 -7.02
CA ARG A 238 -3.55 8.25 -8.17
C ARG A 238 -2.73 6.98 -8.39
N ILE A 239 -3.39 5.82 -8.34
CA ILE A 239 -2.81 4.49 -8.60
C ILE A 239 -2.72 4.27 -10.11
N ASN A 240 -1.59 4.64 -10.70
CA ASN A 240 -1.38 4.61 -12.15
C ASN A 240 -1.24 3.19 -12.73
N ALA A 241 -0.88 2.22 -11.90
CA ALA A 241 -0.81 0.80 -12.28
C ALA A 241 -2.17 0.18 -12.59
N ALA A 242 -3.26 0.80 -12.11
CA ALA A 242 -4.61 0.29 -12.33
C ALA A 242 -5.04 0.43 -13.80
N SER A 243 -5.93 -0.46 -14.26
CA SER A 243 -6.53 -0.39 -15.59
C SER A 243 -7.25 0.95 -15.81
N ALA A 244 -7.36 1.40 -17.07
CA ALA A 244 -8.07 2.64 -17.39
C ALA A 244 -9.52 2.62 -16.90
N TYR A 245 -10.20 1.47 -17.00
CA TYR A 245 -11.55 1.28 -16.49
C TYR A 245 -11.64 1.50 -14.98
N ASN A 246 -10.74 0.85 -14.20
CA ASN A 246 -10.72 1.00 -12.74
C ASN A 246 -10.37 2.44 -12.31
N ARG A 247 -9.44 3.10 -13.02
CA ARG A 247 -9.12 4.52 -12.75
C ARG A 247 -10.30 5.44 -13.00
N ILE A 248 -11.00 5.32 -14.14
CA ILE A 248 -12.19 6.14 -14.44
C ILE A 248 -13.26 5.88 -13.38
N ARG A 249 -13.56 4.63 -13.07
CA ARG A 249 -14.57 4.25 -12.08
C ARG A 249 -14.26 4.79 -10.69
N HIS A 250 -12.99 4.77 -10.28
CA HIS A 250 -12.56 5.21 -8.95
C HIS A 250 -12.53 6.74 -8.83
N TYR A 251 -11.89 7.44 -9.76
CA TYR A 251 -11.62 8.88 -9.63
C TYR A 251 -12.68 9.82 -10.22
N ARG A 252 -13.69 9.28 -10.91
CA ARG A 252 -14.73 10.10 -11.55
C ARG A 252 -15.60 10.81 -10.52
N LYS A 253 -15.79 12.12 -10.69
CA LYS A 253 -16.70 12.98 -9.91
C LYS A 253 -16.51 12.96 -8.39
N LEU A 254 -15.31 12.75 -7.90
CA LEU A 254 -14.98 12.88 -6.48
C LEU A 254 -15.25 14.31 -5.99
N ASP A 255 -14.95 15.30 -6.80
CA ASP A 255 -15.21 16.73 -6.56
C ASP A 255 -16.70 17.09 -6.38
N LYS A 256 -17.62 16.22 -6.78
CA LYS A 256 -19.08 16.41 -6.65
C LYS A 256 -19.69 15.64 -5.48
N MET A 257 -18.96 14.71 -4.89
CA MET A 257 -19.54 13.74 -3.96
C MET A 257 -20.05 14.40 -2.68
N GLU A 258 -19.31 15.34 -2.11
CA GLU A 258 -19.73 16.09 -0.93
C GLU A 258 -21.05 16.84 -1.16
N TRP A 259 -21.16 17.53 -2.28
CA TRP A 259 -22.38 18.23 -2.67
C TRP A 259 -23.55 17.26 -2.82
N ILE A 260 -23.37 16.11 -3.48
CA ILE A 260 -24.44 15.10 -3.66
C ILE A 260 -24.94 14.58 -2.31
N ILE A 261 -24.02 14.24 -1.40
CA ILE A 261 -24.35 13.77 -0.05
C ILE A 261 -25.16 14.84 0.69
N LYS A 262 -24.68 16.08 0.70
CA LYS A 262 -25.32 17.21 1.37
C LYS A 262 -26.77 17.44 0.87
N GLU A 263 -27.00 17.43 -0.44
CA GLU A 263 -28.33 17.58 -1.05
C GLU A 263 -29.32 16.51 -0.58
N ILE A 264 -28.85 15.25 -0.43
CA ILE A 264 -29.72 14.14 0.00
C ILE A 264 -29.99 14.22 1.50
N LEU A 265 -28.98 14.49 2.34
CA LEU A 265 -29.12 14.58 3.79
C LEU A 265 -29.96 15.79 4.23
N GLN A 266 -29.96 16.88 3.46
CA GLN A 266 -30.85 18.02 3.72
C GLN A 266 -32.31 17.75 3.38
N LYS A 267 -32.57 16.79 2.47
CA LYS A 267 -33.93 16.51 1.99
C LYS A 267 -34.63 15.41 2.79
N TYR A 268 -33.88 14.47 3.35
CA TYR A 268 -34.42 13.29 4.02
C TYR A 268 -33.76 13.11 5.41
N GLU A 269 -34.55 12.61 6.37
CA GLU A 269 -34.05 12.32 7.72
C GLU A 269 -33.35 10.97 7.76
N PHE A 270 -32.12 10.94 8.31
CA PHE A 270 -31.31 9.74 8.45
C PHE A 270 -30.90 9.51 9.90
N CYS A 271 -30.73 8.23 10.25
CA CYS A 271 -30.17 7.80 11.55
C CYS A 271 -29.16 6.66 11.35
N ASP A 272 -28.44 6.29 12.42
CA ASP A 272 -27.63 5.08 12.48
C ASP A 272 -28.49 3.81 12.65
N ALA A 273 -27.90 2.63 12.42
CA ALA A 273 -28.63 1.37 12.48
C ALA A 273 -29.01 0.99 13.93
N ALA A 274 -28.19 1.32 14.91
CA ALA A 274 -28.49 1.07 16.32
C ALA A 274 -29.70 1.85 16.80
N GLU A 275 -29.83 3.13 16.39
CA GLU A 275 -31.02 3.94 16.66
C GLU A 275 -32.26 3.38 15.93
N PHE A 276 -32.11 2.98 14.66
CA PHE A 276 -33.19 2.41 13.87
C PHE A 276 -33.72 1.10 14.49
N LEU A 277 -32.84 0.29 15.04
CA LEU A 277 -33.17 -0.98 15.70
C LEU A 277 -33.61 -0.82 17.17
N GLY A 278 -33.41 0.36 17.77
CA GLY A 278 -33.71 0.62 19.18
C GLY A 278 -32.75 -0.04 20.17
N ILE A 279 -31.51 -0.36 19.74
CA ILE A 279 -30.49 -1.06 20.56
C ILE A 279 -29.33 -0.15 21.03
N LYS A 280 -29.41 1.16 20.77
CA LYS A 280 -28.29 2.09 20.97
C LYS A 280 -27.78 2.12 22.42
N ASP A 281 -28.68 2.06 23.40
CA ASP A 281 -28.33 2.07 24.81
C ASP A 281 -27.68 0.76 25.28
N GLU A 282 -27.94 -0.36 24.58
CA GLU A 282 -27.39 -1.68 24.89
C GLU A 282 -25.92 -1.82 24.45
N LEU A 283 -25.44 -0.93 23.59
CA LEU A 283 -24.09 -0.98 23.01
C LEU A 283 -23.00 -0.33 23.90
N GLN A 284 -23.36 0.40 24.96
CA GLN A 284 -22.38 1.06 25.85
C GLN A 284 -21.62 0.07 26.72
N ILE A 285 -20.27 0.18 26.74
CA ILE A 285 -19.38 -0.63 27.60
C ILE A 285 -18.95 0.19 28.81
N THR A 286 -19.28 -0.28 30.03
CA THR A 286 -18.89 0.35 31.30
C THR A 286 -17.66 -0.34 31.88
N ASN A 287 -16.46 0.23 31.74
CA ASN A 287 -15.15 -0.06 32.37
C ASN A 287 -14.00 -0.40 31.40
N TYR A 288 -12.98 0.47 31.36
CA TYR A 288 -11.79 0.25 30.52
C TYR A 288 -10.48 0.82 31.11
N GLU A 289 -9.35 0.07 30.99
CA GLU A 289 -7.97 0.48 31.36
C GLU A 289 -6.94 0.14 30.26
N LEU A 290 -5.95 1.03 30.01
CA LEU A 290 -4.95 0.96 28.92
C LEU A 290 -3.56 0.43 29.39
N ARG A 291 -2.79 -0.24 28.49
CA ARG A 291 -1.41 -0.72 28.73
C ARG A 291 -0.41 -0.26 27.65
N GLU A 292 0.82 0.10 28.06
CA GLU A 292 1.95 0.53 27.20
C GLU A 292 3.16 -0.45 27.22
N LYS A 293 4.04 -0.40 26.18
CA LYS A 293 5.23 -1.27 25.99
C LYS A 293 6.55 -0.50 25.84
N THR A 294 7.68 -1.07 26.30
CA THR A 294 9.05 -0.52 26.32
C THR A 294 10.08 -1.46 25.65
N SER A 295 11.21 -0.92 25.10
CA SER A 295 12.28 -1.66 24.40
C SER A 295 13.73 -1.27 24.78
N VAL A 296 14.75 -2.12 24.47
CA VAL A 296 16.20 -2.09 24.86
C VAL A 296 17.10 -2.07 23.62
N LEU A 297 18.32 -1.49 23.72
CA LEU A 297 19.26 -1.18 22.63
C LEU A 297 20.54 -2.07 22.61
N GLU A 298 21.02 -2.45 21.40
CA GLU A 298 22.30 -3.15 21.12
C GLU A 298 23.11 -2.48 19.97
N ILE A 299 24.41 -2.87 19.81
CA ILE A 299 25.39 -2.26 18.88
C ILE A 299 25.12 -2.65 17.42
N GLN A 300 25.08 -1.68 16.50
CA GLN A 300 24.65 -1.84 15.10
C GLN A 300 25.76 -1.53 14.07
N ASN A 301 25.81 -2.30 12.94
CA ASN A 301 26.72 -2.07 11.83
C ASN A 301 26.24 -0.91 10.93
N PRO A 302 27.08 0.10 10.59
CA PRO A 302 26.65 1.20 9.75
C PRO A 302 26.48 0.78 8.28
N VAL A 303 25.39 1.21 7.64
CA VAL A 303 25.08 0.96 6.23
C VAL A 303 24.50 2.21 5.57
N THR A 304 24.94 2.53 4.34
CA THR A 304 24.40 3.65 3.58
C THR A 304 23.46 3.16 2.48
N ILE A 305 22.25 3.74 2.39
CA ILE A 305 21.26 3.43 1.36
C ILE A 305 21.15 4.63 0.41
N VAL A 306 21.54 4.44 -0.84
CA VAL A 306 21.53 5.46 -1.91
C VAL A 306 20.26 5.35 -2.73
N ILE A 307 19.53 6.46 -2.89
CA ILE A 307 18.23 6.52 -3.56
C ILE A 307 18.26 7.62 -4.62
N PRO A 308 18.50 7.30 -5.90
CA PRO A 308 18.44 8.27 -6.99
C PRO A 308 16.96 8.62 -7.29
N CYS A 309 16.68 9.92 -7.40
CA CYS A 309 15.34 10.48 -7.64
C CYS A 309 15.34 11.37 -8.88
N TYR A 310 14.36 11.20 -9.77
CA TYR A 310 14.13 12.09 -10.90
C TYR A 310 12.65 12.17 -11.28
N ASN A 311 11.99 13.27 -10.94
CA ASN A 311 10.54 13.49 -11.08
C ASN A 311 9.72 12.37 -10.41
N GLU A 312 9.91 12.18 -9.12
CA GLU A 312 9.30 11.12 -8.30
C GLU A 312 8.38 11.69 -7.20
N GLU A 313 7.89 12.92 -7.35
CA GLU A 313 7.01 13.59 -6.39
C GLU A 313 5.88 12.70 -5.87
N ALA A 314 5.24 11.93 -6.77
CA ALA A 314 4.11 11.06 -6.42
C ALA A 314 4.51 9.80 -5.64
N SER A 315 5.77 9.35 -5.74
CA SER A 315 6.27 8.14 -5.06
C SER A 315 6.82 8.43 -3.66
N LEU A 316 7.23 9.67 -3.37
CA LEU A 316 7.93 10.04 -2.15
C LEU A 316 7.15 9.78 -0.85
N PRO A 317 5.84 10.02 -0.72
CA PRO A 317 5.10 9.70 0.49
C PRO A 317 5.10 8.19 0.79
N TYR A 318 4.92 7.37 -0.24
CA TYR A 318 5.01 5.91 -0.11
C TYR A 318 6.41 5.46 0.29
N LEU A 319 7.44 6.02 -0.34
CA LEU A 319 8.83 5.77 0.01
C LEU A 319 9.13 6.15 1.46
N ALA A 320 8.68 7.32 1.93
CA ALA A 320 8.92 7.79 3.29
C ALA A 320 8.38 6.82 4.34
N ASN A 321 7.16 6.34 4.15
CA ASN A 321 6.56 5.34 5.04
C ASN A 321 7.30 4.00 4.97
N THR A 322 7.70 3.58 3.76
CA THR A 322 8.49 2.36 3.56
C THR A 322 9.84 2.43 4.26
N LEU A 323 10.56 3.55 4.14
CA LEU A 323 11.87 3.71 4.78
C LEU A 323 11.76 3.79 6.31
N ARG A 324 10.69 4.37 6.85
CA ARG A 324 10.44 4.36 8.30
C ARG A 324 10.29 2.94 8.84
N SER A 325 9.51 2.10 8.15
CA SER A 325 9.34 0.68 8.49
C SER A 325 10.64 -0.10 8.33
N LEU A 326 11.38 0.12 7.23
CA LEU A 326 12.67 -0.51 6.98
C LEU A 326 13.73 -0.11 8.02
N GLU A 327 13.78 1.17 8.40
CA GLU A 327 14.69 1.71 9.42
C GLU A 327 14.49 0.98 10.75
N THR A 328 13.24 0.77 11.14
CA THR A 328 12.87 0.02 12.35
C THR A 328 13.32 -1.45 12.26
N GLU A 329 13.13 -2.11 11.12
CA GLU A 329 13.50 -3.51 10.92
C GLU A 329 15.03 -3.69 10.84
N LEU A 330 15.74 -2.78 10.19
CA LEU A 330 17.20 -2.81 10.11
C LEU A 330 17.86 -2.49 11.46
N SER A 331 17.19 -1.70 12.32
CA SER A 331 17.75 -1.21 13.59
C SER A 331 18.15 -2.33 14.58
N GLU A 332 17.72 -3.56 14.37
CA GLU A 332 18.16 -4.70 15.16
C GLU A 332 19.65 -5.05 14.94
N ASN A 333 20.17 -4.86 13.71
CA ASN A 333 21.51 -5.31 13.33
C ASN A 333 22.35 -4.23 12.63
N TYR A 334 21.72 -3.18 12.09
CA TYR A 334 22.35 -2.17 11.26
C TYR A 334 21.95 -0.77 11.69
N LYS A 335 22.86 0.21 11.48
CA LYS A 335 22.57 1.64 11.60
C LYS A 335 22.44 2.25 10.20
N PRO A 336 21.21 2.42 9.66
CA PRO A 336 21.02 2.90 8.31
C PRO A 336 21.20 4.43 8.21
N GLU A 337 21.94 4.86 7.18
CA GLU A 337 22.03 6.23 6.69
C GLU A 337 21.45 6.31 5.29
N PHE A 338 20.74 7.38 4.95
CA PHE A 338 20.10 7.53 3.65
C PHE A 338 20.71 8.69 2.87
N ILE A 339 21.05 8.44 1.60
CA ILE A 339 21.53 9.48 0.68
C ILE A 339 20.58 9.56 -0.50
N PHE A 340 19.78 10.63 -0.57
CA PHE A 340 18.94 10.93 -1.72
C PHE A 340 19.73 11.77 -2.74
N ILE A 341 19.62 11.37 -4.01
CA ILE A 341 20.24 12.12 -5.12
C ILE A 341 19.13 12.64 -6.02
N ASP A 342 18.78 13.92 -5.91
CA ASP A 342 17.89 14.57 -6.87
C ASP A 342 18.64 14.88 -8.16
N ASP A 343 18.36 14.13 -9.22
CA ASP A 343 19.02 14.25 -10.52
C ASP A 343 18.42 15.40 -11.37
N ARG A 344 18.27 16.59 -10.74
CA ARG A 344 17.70 17.80 -11.34
C ARG A 344 16.24 17.60 -11.76
N SER A 345 15.40 17.15 -10.86
CA SER A 345 13.95 17.02 -11.08
C SER A 345 13.28 18.33 -11.50
N LYS A 346 12.28 18.22 -12.36
CA LYS A 346 11.50 19.34 -12.92
C LYS A 346 10.16 19.55 -12.22
N ASP A 347 9.73 18.56 -11.43
CA ASP A 347 8.55 18.60 -10.56
C ASP A 347 8.93 19.01 -9.13
N LYS A 348 8.04 18.81 -8.16
CA LYS A 348 8.27 19.17 -6.77
C LYS A 348 9.09 18.13 -5.98
N THR A 349 9.74 17.16 -6.65
CA THR A 349 10.52 16.08 -5.99
C THR A 349 11.53 16.65 -4.99
N PHE A 350 12.36 17.64 -5.38
CA PHE A 350 13.38 18.20 -4.49
C PHE A 350 12.78 18.87 -3.25
N ASN A 351 11.70 19.64 -3.42
CA ASN A 351 11.01 20.31 -2.30
C ASN A 351 10.41 19.26 -1.34
N LYS A 352 9.79 18.21 -1.91
CA LYS A 352 9.17 17.14 -1.13
C LYS A 352 10.19 16.25 -0.42
N LEU A 353 11.38 16.04 -0.99
CA LEU A 353 12.50 15.39 -0.29
C LEU A 353 12.91 16.17 0.96
N ASN A 354 13.06 17.49 0.85
CA ASN A 354 13.38 18.34 2.00
C ASN A 354 12.26 18.36 3.04
N GLU A 355 11.00 18.41 2.61
CA GLU A 355 9.83 18.37 3.50
C GLU A 355 9.77 17.07 4.32
N LEU A 356 9.96 15.90 3.66
CA LEU A 356 9.78 14.59 4.28
C LEU A 356 11.01 14.11 5.06
N PHE A 357 12.20 14.50 4.64
CA PHE A 357 13.46 13.93 5.13
C PHE A 357 14.48 14.96 5.62
N GLY A 358 14.33 16.24 5.28
CA GLY A 358 15.36 17.25 5.55
C GLY A 358 15.68 17.50 7.04
N ALA A 359 14.77 17.15 7.95
CA ALA A 359 14.98 17.29 9.40
C ALA A 359 15.63 16.03 10.05
N LYS A 360 15.87 14.95 9.30
CA LYS A 360 16.45 13.69 9.83
C LYS A 360 17.97 13.74 9.83
N GLU A 361 18.59 13.46 10.96
CA GLU A 361 20.05 13.47 11.13
C GLU A 361 20.78 12.40 10.30
N ASN A 362 20.14 11.24 10.05
CA ASN A 362 20.69 10.15 9.28
C ASN A 362 20.36 10.25 7.77
N VAL A 363 19.94 11.43 7.29
CA VAL A 363 19.58 11.67 5.89
C VAL A 363 20.47 12.76 5.29
N LYS A 364 20.99 12.52 4.09
CA LYS A 364 21.68 13.50 3.24
C LYS A 364 20.96 13.64 1.91
N ILE A 365 20.66 14.86 1.50
CA ILE A 365 20.05 15.16 0.20
C ILE A 365 21.06 15.90 -0.66
N ILE A 366 21.36 15.34 -1.84
CA ILE A 366 22.29 15.93 -2.82
C ILE A 366 21.50 16.22 -4.09
N ARG A 367 21.67 17.42 -4.65
CA ARG A 367 21.05 17.81 -5.92
C ARG A 367 22.11 17.98 -6.98
N HIS A 368 21.94 17.34 -8.15
CA HIS A 368 22.80 17.57 -9.32
C HIS A 368 22.48 18.92 -9.98
N GLU A 369 23.48 19.54 -10.59
CA GLU A 369 23.28 20.80 -11.36
C GLU A 369 22.54 20.56 -12.66
N ALA A 370 22.68 19.37 -13.26
CA ALA A 370 21.98 18.94 -14.47
C ALA A 370 21.61 17.45 -14.35
N ASN A 371 20.59 16.99 -15.12
CA ASN A 371 20.25 15.56 -15.17
C ASN A 371 21.42 14.75 -15.74
N GLN A 372 21.97 13.85 -14.96
CA GLN A 372 23.11 12.99 -15.31
C GLN A 372 22.70 11.54 -15.53
N GLY A 373 21.56 11.12 -15.02
CA GLY A 373 21.04 9.76 -15.12
C GLY A 373 21.30 8.90 -13.89
N VAL A 374 20.56 7.78 -13.81
CA VAL A 374 20.46 6.95 -12.58
C VAL A 374 21.81 6.40 -12.11
N ALA A 375 22.67 5.92 -13.03
CA ALA A 375 23.97 5.38 -12.61
C ALA A 375 24.92 6.48 -12.07
N ALA A 376 24.84 7.70 -12.63
CA ALA A 376 25.57 8.83 -12.08
C ALA A 376 25.07 9.19 -10.68
N GLY A 377 23.74 9.15 -10.46
CA GLY A 377 23.15 9.34 -9.13
C GLY A 377 23.64 8.29 -8.12
N ILE A 378 23.60 7.01 -8.49
CA ILE A 378 24.13 5.92 -7.66
C ILE A 378 25.62 6.15 -7.33
N MET A 379 26.45 6.49 -8.33
CA MET A 379 27.88 6.75 -8.09
C MET A 379 28.14 7.97 -7.22
N THR A 380 27.35 9.03 -7.36
CA THR A 380 27.42 10.20 -6.48
C THR A 380 27.12 9.80 -5.03
N GLY A 381 26.11 8.97 -4.82
CA GLY A 381 25.79 8.42 -3.50
C GLY A 381 26.90 7.52 -2.93
N ILE A 382 27.42 6.56 -3.70
CA ILE A 382 28.53 5.69 -3.31
C ILE A 382 29.78 6.49 -2.93
N LYS A 383 30.13 7.53 -3.69
CA LYS A 383 31.27 8.41 -3.38
C LYS A 383 31.03 9.23 -2.11
N SER A 384 29.80 9.65 -1.85
CA SER A 384 29.41 10.46 -0.68
C SER A 384 29.23 9.63 0.60
N ALA A 385 29.06 8.32 0.49
CA ALA A 385 28.91 7.40 1.62
C ALA A 385 30.20 7.33 2.44
N GLN A 386 30.08 7.20 3.77
CA GLN A 386 31.19 7.00 4.69
C GLN A 386 31.33 5.53 5.11
N THR A 387 30.31 4.72 4.90
CA THR A 387 30.28 3.30 5.27
C THR A 387 30.88 2.42 4.17
N ASP A 388 31.44 1.24 4.51
CA ASP A 388 31.93 0.27 3.50
C ASP A 388 30.78 -0.52 2.86
N ILE A 389 29.67 -0.70 3.57
CA ILE A 389 28.46 -1.32 3.02
C ILE A 389 27.55 -0.23 2.47
N VAL A 390 27.31 -0.26 1.15
CA VAL A 390 26.42 0.68 0.47
C VAL A 390 25.36 -0.08 -0.30
N CYS A 391 24.10 0.34 -0.18
CA CYS A 391 22.99 -0.19 -0.95
C CYS A 391 22.53 0.84 -1.98
N SER A 392 22.00 0.40 -3.11
CA SER A 392 21.19 1.24 -4.02
C SER A 392 19.81 0.67 -4.17
N MET A 393 18.79 1.54 -4.25
CA MET A 393 17.41 1.14 -4.49
C MET A 393 16.68 2.18 -5.34
N ASP A 394 15.62 1.74 -6.02
CA ASP A 394 14.76 2.63 -6.81
C ASP A 394 13.80 3.40 -5.89
N CYS A 395 13.58 4.69 -6.20
CA CYS A 395 12.69 5.58 -5.44
C CYS A 395 11.21 5.14 -5.44
N ASP A 396 10.79 4.35 -6.44
CA ASP A 396 9.41 3.92 -6.64
C ASP A 396 9.05 2.58 -5.96
N CYS A 397 10.01 1.98 -5.24
CA CYS A 397 9.86 0.71 -4.54
C CYS A 397 9.34 -0.45 -5.43
N THR A 398 9.70 -0.48 -6.73
CA THR A 398 9.38 -1.62 -7.61
C THR A 398 10.02 -2.92 -7.16
N TYR A 399 11.15 -2.85 -6.46
CA TYR A 399 11.65 -3.88 -5.57
C TYR A 399 11.28 -3.55 -4.14
N ASP A 400 10.96 -4.55 -3.32
CA ASP A 400 10.63 -4.35 -1.92
C ASP A 400 11.89 -3.98 -1.11
N PRO A 401 12.00 -2.76 -0.56
CA PRO A 401 13.18 -2.36 0.23
C PRO A 401 13.45 -3.23 1.46
N HIS A 402 12.43 -3.88 2.03
CA HIS A 402 12.60 -4.80 3.17
C HIS A 402 13.44 -6.05 2.82
N GLU A 403 13.61 -6.36 1.53
CA GLU A 403 14.53 -7.42 1.12
C GLU A 403 16.00 -7.09 1.45
N LEU A 404 16.34 -5.83 1.77
CA LEU A 404 17.68 -5.46 2.25
C LEU A 404 18.06 -6.20 3.54
N THR A 405 17.12 -6.49 4.43
CA THR A 405 17.35 -7.27 5.66
C THR A 405 17.92 -8.66 5.36
N ARG A 406 17.54 -9.22 4.20
CA ARG A 406 17.99 -10.54 3.72
C ARG A 406 19.19 -10.45 2.77
N MET A 407 19.36 -9.33 2.07
CA MET A 407 20.47 -9.13 1.13
C MET A 407 21.78 -8.74 1.84
N LEU A 408 21.70 -7.92 2.89
CA LEU A 408 22.87 -7.42 3.64
C LEU A 408 23.74 -8.55 4.21
N PRO A 409 23.19 -9.59 4.85
CA PRO A 409 24.01 -10.71 5.37
C PRO A 409 24.75 -11.51 4.28
N LEU A 410 24.32 -11.43 3.02
CA LEU A 410 24.98 -12.11 1.90
C LEU A 410 26.25 -11.40 1.42
N LEU A 411 26.50 -10.16 1.85
CA LEU A 411 27.74 -9.43 1.56
C LEU A 411 28.85 -9.87 2.53
N THR A 412 29.21 -11.14 2.48
CA THR A 412 30.34 -11.70 3.25
C THR A 412 31.65 -11.06 2.84
N GLN A 413 32.75 -11.30 3.61
CA GLN A 413 34.04 -10.65 3.36
C GLN A 413 34.59 -10.87 1.95
N ASP A 414 34.27 -11.99 1.32
CA ASP A 414 34.71 -12.39 -0.02
C ASP A 414 33.72 -12.01 -1.14
N VAL A 415 32.60 -11.35 -0.82
CA VAL A 415 31.56 -10.90 -1.77
C VAL A 415 31.65 -9.38 -1.98
N ASP A 416 31.74 -8.95 -3.24
CA ASP A 416 31.84 -7.54 -3.63
C ASP A 416 30.47 -6.90 -3.93
N LEU A 417 29.52 -7.72 -4.39
CA LEU A 417 28.19 -7.26 -4.83
C LEU A 417 27.12 -8.33 -4.60
N VAL A 418 26.00 -7.93 -4.01
CA VAL A 418 24.76 -8.70 -4.03
C VAL A 418 23.74 -7.96 -4.90
N THR A 419 23.19 -8.62 -5.92
CA THR A 419 22.21 -8.03 -6.85
C THR A 419 20.86 -8.71 -6.76
N ALA A 420 19.79 -7.92 -6.65
CA ALA A 420 18.43 -8.44 -6.74
C ALA A 420 18.14 -9.00 -8.13
N SER A 421 17.55 -10.17 -8.21
CA SER A 421 17.31 -10.90 -9.46
C SER A 421 15.90 -11.47 -9.52
N PRO A 422 14.97 -10.80 -10.21
CA PRO A 422 13.61 -11.29 -10.40
C PRO A 422 13.53 -12.47 -11.39
N TYR A 423 14.56 -12.68 -12.22
CA TYR A 423 14.63 -13.78 -13.19
C TYR A 423 15.38 -15.01 -12.65
N HIS A 424 15.82 -14.97 -11.41
CA HIS A 424 16.33 -16.16 -10.71
C HIS A 424 15.24 -17.23 -10.60
N LYS A 425 15.61 -18.50 -10.50
CA LYS A 425 14.62 -19.62 -10.44
C LYS A 425 13.58 -19.47 -9.32
N GLN A 426 13.97 -18.85 -8.21
CA GLN A 426 13.13 -18.54 -7.05
C GLN A 426 12.60 -17.10 -7.04
N GLY A 427 12.95 -16.28 -8.04
CA GLY A 427 12.45 -14.93 -8.23
C GLY A 427 11.07 -14.93 -8.91
N ASN A 428 10.41 -13.78 -8.89
CA ASN A 428 9.12 -13.61 -9.54
C ASN A 428 8.94 -12.20 -10.11
N VAL A 429 8.02 -12.07 -11.07
CA VAL A 429 7.63 -10.79 -11.66
C VAL A 429 6.11 -10.69 -11.64
N ARG A 430 5.58 -9.59 -11.12
CA ARG A 430 4.14 -9.38 -10.97
C ARG A 430 3.67 -8.13 -11.71
N ASN A 431 2.57 -8.25 -12.43
CA ASN A 431 1.88 -7.13 -13.08
C ASN A 431 2.74 -6.31 -14.06
N VAL A 432 3.86 -6.86 -14.57
CA VAL A 432 4.72 -6.21 -15.57
C VAL A 432 4.34 -6.70 -16.97
N PRO A 433 4.20 -5.82 -17.98
CA PRO A 433 3.84 -6.20 -19.34
C PRO A 433 4.83 -7.21 -19.96
N GLU A 434 4.34 -8.28 -20.58
CA GLU A 434 5.14 -9.40 -21.11
C GLU A 434 6.21 -8.96 -22.12
N TRP A 435 5.93 -7.98 -22.99
CA TRP A 435 6.90 -7.46 -23.94
C TRP A 435 8.14 -6.83 -23.27
N ARG A 436 7.98 -6.19 -22.10
CA ARG A 436 9.11 -5.67 -21.31
C ARG A 436 9.94 -6.79 -20.73
N LEU A 437 9.30 -7.86 -20.27
CA LEU A 437 9.97 -9.05 -19.75
C LEU A 437 10.80 -9.72 -20.84
N PHE A 438 10.24 -9.87 -22.05
CA PHE A 438 10.95 -10.43 -23.18
C PHE A 438 12.24 -9.67 -23.49
N LEU A 439 12.17 -8.34 -23.58
CA LEU A 439 13.33 -7.50 -23.84
C LEU A 439 14.40 -7.59 -22.74
N SER A 440 13.98 -7.56 -21.48
CA SER A 440 14.88 -7.62 -20.34
C SER A 440 15.55 -8.99 -20.17
N LYS A 441 14.82 -10.07 -20.39
CA LYS A 441 15.37 -11.44 -20.41
C LYS A 441 16.35 -11.63 -21.58
N GLY A 442 16.02 -11.09 -22.77
CA GLY A 442 16.91 -11.11 -23.94
C GLY A 442 18.23 -10.37 -23.69
N ALA A 443 18.17 -9.18 -23.07
CA ALA A 443 19.39 -8.46 -22.66
C ALA A 443 20.21 -9.29 -21.64
N SER A 444 19.57 -9.87 -20.62
CA SER A 444 20.25 -10.69 -19.62
C SER A 444 20.92 -11.91 -20.24
N TRP A 445 20.28 -12.56 -21.24
CA TRP A 445 20.87 -13.68 -21.97
C TRP A 445 22.16 -13.28 -22.73
N LEU A 446 22.19 -12.08 -23.34
CA LEU A 446 23.39 -11.55 -24.00
C LEU A 446 24.52 -11.27 -23.01
N TYR A 447 24.24 -10.60 -21.89
CA TYR A 447 25.23 -10.34 -20.84
C TYR A 447 25.80 -11.64 -20.25
N ARG A 448 24.96 -12.65 -20.05
CA ARG A 448 25.37 -13.97 -19.55
C ARG A 448 26.40 -14.65 -20.46
N ARG A 449 26.38 -14.37 -21.78
CA ARG A 449 27.38 -14.88 -22.72
C ARG A 449 28.67 -14.06 -22.72
N THR A 450 28.57 -12.78 -22.44
CA THR A 450 29.69 -11.85 -22.49
C THR A 450 30.51 -11.84 -21.21
N LEU A 451 29.87 -11.91 -20.04
CA LEU A 451 30.51 -11.75 -18.72
C LEU A 451 30.94 -13.10 -18.12
N ARG A 452 31.77 -13.06 -17.08
CA ARG A 452 32.27 -14.24 -16.34
C ARG A 452 31.16 -14.85 -15.47
N SER A 453 30.51 -14.03 -14.66
CA SER A 453 29.40 -14.42 -13.79
C SER A 453 28.15 -14.72 -14.60
N LYS A 454 27.56 -15.90 -14.37
CA LYS A 454 26.39 -16.40 -15.12
C LYS A 454 25.09 -16.04 -14.40
N LEU A 455 24.82 -14.75 -14.29
CA LEU A 455 23.64 -14.22 -13.61
C LEU A 455 22.37 -14.32 -14.44
N SER A 456 21.22 -14.23 -13.79
CA SER A 456 19.90 -14.16 -14.42
C SER A 456 19.47 -12.72 -14.69
N THR A 457 20.01 -11.74 -13.92
CA THR A 457 19.71 -10.30 -14.06
C THR A 457 20.98 -9.47 -13.98
N TYR A 458 21.16 -8.52 -14.91
CA TYR A 458 22.34 -7.63 -14.95
C TYR A 458 21.97 -6.14 -14.83
N THR A 459 20.69 -5.80 -14.92
CA THR A 459 20.20 -4.40 -15.04
C THR A 459 19.44 -3.91 -13.82
N SER A 460 19.39 -4.69 -12.72
CA SER A 460 18.76 -4.27 -11.47
C SER A 460 19.52 -3.10 -10.84
N CYS A 461 18.78 -2.07 -10.40
CA CYS A 461 19.32 -1.00 -9.56
C CYS A 461 19.33 -1.37 -8.07
N PHE A 462 18.62 -2.43 -7.68
CA PHE A 462 18.52 -2.83 -6.29
C PHE A 462 19.67 -3.79 -5.93
N ARG A 463 20.69 -3.25 -5.22
CA ARG A 463 21.96 -3.91 -4.96
C ARG A 463 22.54 -3.54 -3.62
N VAL A 464 23.38 -4.43 -3.08
CA VAL A 464 24.27 -4.18 -1.93
C VAL A 464 25.71 -4.29 -2.41
N TYR A 465 26.53 -3.31 -2.13
CA TYR A 465 27.92 -3.19 -2.59
C TYR A 465 28.90 -3.15 -1.44
N ARG A 466 30.08 -3.75 -1.63
CA ARG A 466 31.29 -3.34 -0.91
C ARG A 466 31.78 -2.06 -1.57
N ARG A 467 31.77 -0.94 -0.84
CA ARG A 467 32.10 0.38 -1.40
C ARG A 467 33.47 0.43 -2.03
N SER A 468 34.50 -0.15 -1.35
CA SER A 468 35.90 -0.23 -1.82
C SER A 468 36.01 -0.88 -3.20
N SER A 469 35.16 -1.87 -3.53
CA SER A 469 35.19 -2.59 -4.81
C SER A 469 34.60 -1.79 -5.98
N VAL A 470 33.74 -0.78 -5.72
CA VAL A 470 32.98 -0.09 -6.78
C VAL A 470 33.27 1.41 -6.89
N VAL A 471 33.71 2.08 -5.83
CA VAL A 471 33.85 3.55 -5.75
C VAL A 471 34.77 4.14 -6.83
N ASN A 472 35.79 3.40 -7.25
CA ASN A 472 36.81 3.80 -8.25
C ASN A 472 36.57 3.16 -9.64
N LEU A 473 35.40 2.58 -9.90
CA LEU A 473 35.11 2.04 -11.23
C LEU A 473 34.96 3.19 -12.26
N PRO A 474 35.70 3.15 -13.40
CA PRO A 474 35.62 4.18 -14.42
C PRO A 474 34.37 3.96 -15.27
N LEU A 475 33.22 4.55 -14.89
CA LEU A 475 31.97 4.44 -15.64
C LEU A 475 31.93 5.52 -16.74
N GLU A 476 31.52 5.12 -17.94
CA GLU A 476 31.30 6.02 -19.07
C GLU A 476 29.81 6.31 -19.30
N GLU A 477 28.95 5.30 -19.03
CA GLU A 477 27.51 5.42 -19.15
C GLU A 477 26.90 5.98 -17.86
N LYS A 478 26.23 7.11 -17.94
CA LYS A 478 25.66 7.81 -16.79
C LYS A 478 24.20 7.42 -16.50
N GLY A 479 23.47 6.96 -17.52
CA GLY A 479 22.08 6.59 -17.44
C GLY A 479 21.87 5.13 -17.00
N PHE A 480 20.72 4.56 -17.38
CA PHE A 480 20.36 3.19 -17.02
C PHE A 480 21.39 2.12 -17.48
N LEU A 481 22.07 2.36 -18.60
CA LEU A 481 23.14 1.48 -19.08
C LEU A 481 24.34 1.42 -18.14
N GLY A 482 24.62 2.49 -17.41
CA GLY A 482 25.71 2.55 -16.45
C GLY A 482 25.55 1.58 -15.28
N VAL A 483 24.31 1.22 -14.94
CA VAL A 483 24.02 0.19 -13.92
C VAL A 483 24.52 -1.19 -14.38
N ALA A 484 24.33 -1.52 -15.66
CA ALA A 484 24.86 -2.76 -16.24
C ALA A 484 26.39 -2.66 -16.49
N GLU A 485 26.89 -1.48 -16.84
CA GLU A 485 28.35 -1.23 -17.00
C GLU A 485 29.09 -1.43 -15.67
N MET A 486 28.55 -0.90 -14.56
CA MET A 486 29.15 -1.06 -13.22
C MET A 486 29.32 -2.53 -12.87
N LEU A 487 28.26 -3.33 -13.01
CA LEU A 487 28.33 -4.77 -12.76
C LEU A 487 29.31 -5.46 -13.71
N GLY A 488 29.26 -5.14 -15.02
CA GLY A 488 30.13 -5.74 -16.02
C GLY A 488 31.62 -5.44 -15.77
N ARG A 489 31.96 -4.19 -15.38
CA ARG A 489 33.33 -3.82 -15.04
C ARG A 489 33.83 -4.51 -13.77
N LEU A 490 32.98 -4.61 -12.74
CA LEU A 490 33.29 -5.34 -11.52
C LEU A 490 33.56 -6.83 -11.81
N ASP A 491 32.66 -7.47 -12.59
CA ASP A 491 32.82 -8.88 -13.01
C ASP A 491 34.12 -9.13 -13.79
N LEU A 492 34.48 -8.23 -14.72
CA LEU A 492 35.69 -8.34 -15.53
C LEU A 492 36.98 -8.13 -14.68
N LYS A 493 36.92 -7.35 -13.61
CA LYS A 493 37.99 -7.21 -12.62
C LYS A 493 38.14 -8.42 -11.67
N GLY A 494 37.22 -9.39 -11.76
CA GLY A 494 37.22 -10.59 -10.93
C GLY A 494 36.46 -10.48 -9.64
N GLY A 495 35.62 -9.42 -9.48
CA GLY A 495 34.74 -9.24 -8.32
C GLY A 495 33.74 -10.37 -8.18
N LYS A 496 33.49 -10.82 -6.95
CA LYS A 496 32.53 -11.88 -6.63
C LYS A 496 31.14 -11.29 -6.50
N ILE A 497 30.20 -11.77 -7.33
CA ILE A 497 28.82 -11.30 -7.43
C ILE A 497 27.87 -12.41 -7.04
N VAL A 498 26.92 -12.12 -6.13
CA VAL A 498 25.87 -13.03 -5.68
C VAL A 498 24.52 -12.53 -6.15
N GLU A 499 23.67 -13.42 -6.67
CA GLU A 499 22.25 -13.13 -6.99
C GLU A 499 21.36 -13.42 -5.79
N PHE A 500 20.45 -12.47 -5.51
CA PHE A 500 19.41 -12.65 -4.52
C PHE A 500 18.06 -12.75 -5.23
N PRO A 501 17.29 -13.85 -5.07
CA PRO A 501 15.96 -13.99 -5.68
C PRO A 501 14.99 -13.01 -5.03
N THR A 502 14.29 -12.21 -5.86
CA THR A 502 13.35 -11.19 -5.39
C THR A 502 12.12 -11.14 -6.28
N VAL A 503 11.12 -10.35 -5.87
CA VAL A 503 9.91 -10.07 -6.65
C VAL A 503 10.02 -8.67 -7.24
N LEU A 504 9.90 -8.56 -8.57
CA LEU A 504 9.74 -7.28 -9.24
C LEU A 504 8.24 -6.98 -9.40
N GLU A 505 7.80 -5.87 -8.85
CA GLU A 505 6.40 -5.42 -8.96
C GLU A 505 6.25 -4.25 -9.94
N VAL A 506 5.03 -4.02 -10.41
CA VAL A 506 4.75 -2.84 -11.24
C VAL A 506 4.84 -1.56 -10.40
N ARG A 507 5.34 -0.48 -10.98
CA ARG A 507 5.32 0.86 -10.39
C ARG A 507 3.89 1.29 -10.09
N LEU A 508 3.57 1.61 -8.84
CA LEU A 508 2.23 2.01 -8.41
C LEU A 508 1.93 3.48 -8.76
N PHE A 509 2.89 4.36 -8.57
CA PHE A 509 2.78 5.81 -8.77
C PHE A 509 3.67 6.30 -9.91
N GLY A 510 3.30 7.42 -10.53
CA GLY A 510 4.08 8.00 -11.62
C GLY A 510 4.07 7.19 -12.91
N PHE A 511 4.98 7.51 -13.83
CA PHE A 511 5.11 6.88 -15.17
C PHE A 511 6.55 6.51 -15.46
N SER A 512 6.75 5.38 -16.14
CA SER A 512 8.08 4.96 -16.60
C SER A 512 8.61 5.91 -17.70
N LYS A 513 9.82 6.42 -17.53
CA LYS A 513 10.47 7.40 -18.43
C LYS A 513 11.43 6.76 -19.42
N MET A 514 11.54 5.44 -19.46
CA MET A 514 12.52 4.70 -20.29
C MET A 514 12.15 4.72 -21.78
N LYS A 515 13.09 5.16 -22.65
CA LYS A 515 12.98 5.14 -24.12
C LYS A 515 13.50 3.80 -24.65
N THR A 516 12.61 2.83 -24.86
CA THR A 516 12.91 1.41 -25.11
C THR A 516 13.88 1.19 -26.29
N ALA A 517 13.64 1.75 -27.47
CA ALA A 517 14.48 1.51 -28.65
C ALA A 517 15.94 1.98 -28.44
N ARG A 518 16.12 3.20 -27.90
CA ARG A 518 17.46 3.75 -27.61
C ARG A 518 18.21 2.89 -26.59
N THR A 519 17.49 2.36 -25.59
CA THR A 519 18.07 1.50 -24.56
C THR A 519 18.57 0.18 -25.12
N ILE A 520 17.84 -0.45 -26.06
CA ILE A 520 18.27 -1.70 -26.72
C ILE A 520 19.60 -1.51 -27.47
N PHE A 521 19.68 -0.47 -28.34
CA PHE A 521 20.91 -0.17 -29.06
C PHE A 521 22.08 0.14 -28.12
N GLY A 522 21.81 0.86 -27.03
CA GLY A 522 22.79 1.13 -25.99
C GLY A 522 23.34 -0.14 -25.35
N HIS A 523 22.50 -1.12 -25.01
CA HIS A 523 22.93 -2.41 -24.47
C HIS A 523 23.82 -3.18 -25.46
N LEU A 524 23.51 -3.21 -26.74
CA LEU A 524 24.34 -3.87 -27.76
C LEU A 524 25.73 -3.22 -27.87
N LYS A 525 25.79 -1.87 -27.84
CA LYS A 525 27.06 -1.12 -27.86
C LYS A 525 27.88 -1.41 -26.60
N LEU A 526 27.26 -1.40 -25.44
CA LEU A 526 27.92 -1.71 -24.14
C LEU A 526 28.44 -3.14 -24.12
N LEU A 527 27.67 -4.11 -24.62
CA LEU A 527 28.08 -5.51 -24.72
C LEU A 527 29.30 -5.69 -25.61
N SER A 528 29.34 -5.02 -26.78
CA SER A 528 30.51 -5.03 -27.67
C SER A 528 31.75 -4.49 -26.96
N LYS A 529 31.60 -3.39 -26.18
CA LYS A 529 32.69 -2.81 -25.39
C LYS A 529 33.19 -3.77 -24.30
N LEU A 530 32.30 -4.34 -23.49
CA LEU A 530 32.65 -5.30 -22.44
C LEU A 530 33.29 -6.59 -23.01
N SER A 531 32.83 -7.06 -24.17
CA SER A 531 33.46 -8.16 -24.89
C SER A 531 34.91 -7.85 -25.29
N LYS A 532 35.16 -6.65 -25.85
CA LYS A 532 36.52 -6.20 -26.16
C LYS A 532 37.41 -6.13 -24.90
N MET A 533 36.90 -5.58 -23.81
CA MET A 533 37.59 -5.54 -22.53
C MET A 533 37.93 -6.94 -22.03
N ARG A 534 37.02 -7.90 -22.17
CA ARG A 534 37.24 -9.30 -21.78
C ARG A 534 38.33 -9.98 -22.59
N VAL A 535 38.40 -9.71 -23.88
CA VAL A 535 39.36 -10.38 -24.81
C VAL A 535 40.74 -9.68 -24.80
N PHE A 536 40.77 -8.35 -24.73
CA PHE A 536 41.98 -7.56 -24.93
C PHE A 536 42.46 -6.84 -23.65
N GLY A 537 41.64 -6.79 -22.58
CA GLY A 537 41.96 -6.11 -21.33
C GLY A 537 42.96 -6.93 -20.49
N LYS A 538 44.09 -6.35 -20.10
CA LYS A 538 44.93 -6.90 -19.04
C LYS A 538 44.14 -6.93 -17.75
N THR A 539 44.11 -8.07 -17.06
CA THR A 539 43.45 -8.24 -15.77
C THR A 539 44.22 -7.47 -14.72
N GLU A 540 43.83 -6.25 -14.37
CA GLU A 540 44.24 -5.62 -13.12
C GLU A 540 43.51 -6.34 -11.99
N ALA A 541 44.23 -7.13 -11.20
CA ALA A 541 43.67 -7.77 -10.02
C ALA A 541 43.20 -6.69 -9.01
N ILE A 542 42.08 -6.94 -8.38
CA ILE A 542 41.63 -6.15 -7.24
C ILE A 542 42.63 -6.46 -6.10
N GLU A 543 43.51 -5.52 -5.76
CA GLU A 543 44.25 -5.60 -4.52
C GLU A 543 43.27 -5.52 -3.36
N THR A 544 42.95 -6.65 -2.75
CA THR A 544 42.35 -6.72 -1.44
C THR A 544 43.33 -6.14 -0.44
N SER A 545 43.28 -4.85 -0.19
CA SER A 545 43.97 -4.20 0.92
C SER A 545 43.27 -4.58 2.23
N LEU A 546 43.54 -5.80 2.69
CA LEU A 546 43.38 -6.11 4.10
C LEU A 546 44.39 -5.24 4.85
N PRO A 547 44.02 -4.46 5.87
CA PRO A 547 44.98 -3.89 6.78
C PRO A 547 45.75 -5.07 7.41
N LYS A 548 47.02 -5.17 7.16
CA LYS A 548 47.88 -6.06 7.92
C LYS A 548 47.90 -5.51 9.36
N GLU A 549 46.95 -5.91 10.18
CA GLU A 549 47.08 -5.79 11.62
C GLU A 549 48.32 -6.61 12.03
N ASN A 550 49.25 -5.92 12.67
CA ASN A 550 50.50 -6.49 13.16
C ASN A 550 50.20 -7.69 14.07
N LEU A 551 50.45 -8.89 13.56
CA LEU A 551 50.42 -10.13 14.33
C LEU A 551 51.48 -10.12 15.46
N GLN A 552 52.38 -9.14 15.46
CA GLN A 552 53.49 -8.98 16.43
C GLN A 552 52.99 -8.47 17.80
N SER A 553 51.85 -7.76 17.87
CA SER A 553 51.35 -7.23 19.14
C SER A 553 50.55 -8.22 19.98
N ARG A 554 50.15 -9.38 19.43
CA ARG A 554 49.45 -10.45 20.19
C ARG A 554 50.41 -11.43 20.88
N ILE A 555 51.63 -11.54 20.43
CA ILE A 555 52.64 -12.44 21.03
C ILE A 555 53.27 -11.84 22.32
N ASP A 556 53.24 -10.51 22.47
CA ASP A 556 53.79 -9.83 23.64
C ASP A 556 52.85 -9.68 24.84
N ILE A 557 51.55 -9.96 24.65
CA ILE A 557 50.54 -9.91 25.75
C ILE A 557 50.50 -11.25 26.49
N ASP A 558 50.70 -12.38 25.82
CA ASP A 558 50.67 -13.71 26.45
C ASP A 558 51.95 -14.03 27.25
N LYS A 559 53.03 -13.23 27.12
CA LYS A 559 54.27 -13.35 27.92
C LYS A 559 54.29 -12.51 29.20
N LYS A 560 53.23 -11.75 29.51
CA LYS A 560 53.11 -10.96 30.74
C LYS A 560 52.09 -11.48 31.74
N ILE A 561 51.52 -12.66 31.49
CA ILE A 561 50.52 -13.30 32.37
C ILE A 561 50.93 -14.77 32.67
N SER A 562 52.19 -15.10 32.62
CA SER A 562 52.74 -16.34 33.19
C SER A 562 53.76 -16.02 34.26
#